data_7b894bea4183e144010a746543399054
#
_entry.id   7b894bea4183e144010a746543399054
#
_cell.length_a   1.000
_cell.length_b   1.000
_cell.length_c   1.000
_cell.angle_alpha   90.00
_cell.angle_beta   90.00
_cell.angle_gamma   90.00
#
_symmetry.space_group_name_H-M   'P 1'
#
loop_
_entity.id
_entity.type
_entity.pdbx_description
1 polymer ?
#
loop_
_entity_poly.entity_id
_entity_poly.type
_entity_poly.pdbx_seq_one_letter_code
_entity_poly.pdbx_strand_id
1 'polypeptide(L)'
;MAVERPTSSLQKPSQISLLWTPLLLIAAAAFAVEIPFLSNGTPSGHDVEFHLYSWLEVLAHWRSGVFYPRWAGLAHFGYGEPRFVFYPPASWILGSLISTIAPWTLAASIYQWLVLIFAGSSMFVLVRRWLSRGDAMMAAVLYEVNPYHLVIVYWRSAFAELLAASLVPLLLFLVLKAVEGKRRVIAPLALVLAGAWLTNAPAAVMIHYSLALLILFFAWKRRSPRLLLVAAGAVVLGAALAAFYLLPAVYEQKWVNIAEAVSAGSRPADNFLFIHTTDADHDAFNRIISWVAALEMGIIFVAAVAGKLWRDAKSEVWNALAVWAAACGVLMFPISLGLWRTLPKMQFMQFPWRWLLCLSAILTIFLITGLRTWWSRTVVCALYILIIVLAWHRMQAPWWDNSADLREMQDNMATGVGYEGTDEYTPVGAEPAAIDKEARNVTVDGPARAAIHVQRWDPESRTFTAELSASDRLAVKLFPYPAWRVEVNGHSVTTGTRKGSGQMLIPVGSGMNRIQIRFIRTWDRTLGTWISIMTGAGVIIASFLRRRHSAV
;
A
#
# COMPACT_ATOMS: atom_id res chain seq x y z
N MET A 1 -2.77 29.45 -67.75
CA MET A 1 -3.44 28.44 -66.91
C MET A 1 -2.51 28.10 -65.73
N ALA A 2 -2.74 28.71 -64.58
CA ALA A 2 -1.99 28.42 -63.34
C ALA A 2 -2.76 27.35 -62.58
N VAL A 3 -2.11 26.20 -62.31
CA VAL A 3 -2.67 25.10 -61.54
C VAL A 3 -2.43 25.42 -60.07
N GLU A 4 -3.48 25.80 -59.34
CA GLU A 4 -3.48 25.91 -57.89
C GLU A 4 -3.31 24.52 -57.28
N ARG A 5 -2.24 24.35 -56.47
CA ARG A 5 -2.08 23.19 -55.60
C ARG A 5 -2.96 23.36 -54.36
N PRO A 6 -3.79 22.38 -53.97
CA PRO A 6 -4.53 22.47 -52.75
C PRO A 6 -3.55 22.34 -51.55
N THR A 7 -3.43 23.39 -50.76
CA THR A 7 -2.81 23.36 -49.45
C THR A 7 -3.69 22.57 -48.49
N SER A 8 -3.35 21.30 -48.27
CA SER A 8 -3.96 20.52 -47.18
C SER A 8 -3.50 21.13 -45.86
N SER A 9 -4.35 21.93 -45.26
CA SER A 9 -4.21 22.39 -43.89
C SER A 9 -4.40 21.19 -42.96
N LEU A 10 -3.33 20.49 -42.64
CA LEU A 10 -3.30 19.60 -41.51
C LEU A 10 -3.58 20.46 -40.26
N GLN A 11 -4.82 20.46 -39.79
CA GLN A 11 -5.24 21.08 -38.56
C GLN A 11 -4.30 20.58 -37.44
N LYS A 12 -3.54 21.50 -36.83
CA LYS A 12 -2.78 21.16 -35.60
C LYS A 12 -3.76 20.57 -34.59
N PRO A 13 -3.48 19.37 -34.06
CA PRO A 13 -4.36 18.75 -33.09
C PRO A 13 -4.56 19.71 -31.90
N SER A 14 -5.79 19.86 -31.44
CA SER A 14 -6.12 20.74 -30.33
C SER A 14 -5.30 20.34 -29.09
N GLN A 15 -4.91 21.29 -28.25
CA GLN A 15 -4.14 21.00 -27.02
C GLN A 15 -4.87 19.99 -26.11
N ILE A 16 -6.18 19.94 -26.18
CA ILE A 16 -7.05 18.99 -25.45
C ILE A 16 -6.85 17.56 -25.98
N SER A 17 -6.84 17.34 -27.32
CA SER A 17 -6.58 16.02 -27.90
C SER A 17 -5.17 15.51 -27.58
N LEU A 18 -4.24 16.41 -27.30
CA LEU A 18 -2.86 16.09 -26.91
C LEU A 18 -2.73 15.45 -25.52
N LEU A 19 -3.68 15.65 -24.61
CA LEU A 19 -3.64 15.05 -23.26
C LEU A 19 -4.44 13.74 -23.15
N TRP A 20 -5.59 13.67 -23.83
CA TRP A 20 -6.50 12.54 -23.70
C TRP A 20 -5.99 11.25 -24.35
N THR A 21 -5.29 11.33 -25.48
CA THR A 21 -4.80 10.11 -26.18
C THR A 21 -3.89 9.24 -25.32
N PRO A 22 -2.86 9.75 -24.57
CA PRO A 22 -2.07 8.92 -23.67
C PRO A 22 -2.92 8.30 -22.56
N LEU A 23 -3.79 9.09 -21.95
CA LEU A 23 -4.63 8.62 -20.84
C LEU A 23 -5.59 7.51 -21.27
N LEU A 24 -6.20 7.64 -22.45
CA LEU A 24 -7.09 6.61 -22.99
C LEU A 24 -6.34 5.31 -23.32
N LEU A 25 -5.14 5.40 -23.88
CA LEU A 25 -4.33 4.22 -24.16
C LEU A 25 -3.89 3.52 -22.86
N ILE A 26 -3.45 4.28 -21.87
CA ILE A 26 -3.10 3.81 -20.53
C ILE A 26 -4.32 3.12 -19.89
N ALA A 27 -5.48 3.78 -19.89
CA ALA A 27 -6.71 3.22 -19.35
C ALA A 27 -7.17 1.93 -20.08
N ALA A 28 -6.98 1.86 -21.39
CA ALA A 28 -7.27 0.66 -22.18
C ALA A 28 -6.30 -0.49 -21.87
N ALA A 29 -5.02 -0.20 -21.66
CA ALA A 29 -4.03 -1.20 -21.27
C ALA A 29 -4.29 -1.74 -19.85
N ALA A 30 -4.61 -0.86 -18.91
CA ALA A 30 -5.04 -1.25 -17.56
C ALA A 30 -6.29 -2.14 -17.61
N PHE A 31 -7.29 -1.78 -18.43
CA PHE A 31 -8.48 -2.61 -18.62
C PHE A 31 -8.17 -3.97 -19.24
N ALA A 32 -7.21 -4.03 -20.17
CA ALA A 32 -6.80 -5.29 -20.78
C ALA A 32 -6.21 -6.28 -19.74
N VAL A 33 -5.55 -5.78 -18.70
CA VAL A 33 -5.10 -6.61 -17.57
C VAL A 33 -6.29 -7.26 -16.85
N GLU A 34 -7.44 -6.60 -16.81
CA GLU A 34 -8.62 -7.05 -16.06
C GLU A 34 -9.67 -7.81 -16.89
N ILE A 35 -9.42 -8.03 -18.19
CA ILE A 35 -10.36 -8.79 -19.03
C ILE A 35 -10.78 -10.13 -18.40
N PRO A 36 -9.88 -10.95 -17.77
CA PRO A 36 -10.29 -12.19 -17.10
C PRO A 36 -11.24 -11.99 -15.92
N PHE A 37 -11.27 -10.81 -15.32
CA PHE A 37 -12.19 -10.55 -14.20
C PHE A 37 -13.66 -10.58 -14.64
N LEU A 38 -13.91 -10.29 -15.93
CA LEU A 38 -15.26 -10.31 -16.49
C LEU A 38 -15.89 -11.72 -16.50
N SER A 39 -15.07 -12.75 -16.60
CA SER A 39 -15.52 -14.14 -16.63
C SER A 39 -15.33 -14.89 -15.30
N ASN A 40 -14.25 -14.57 -14.57
CA ASN A 40 -13.82 -15.35 -13.42
C ASN A 40 -14.14 -14.67 -12.07
N GLY A 41 -14.33 -13.35 -12.07
CA GLY A 41 -14.47 -12.55 -10.85
C GLY A 41 -13.17 -11.87 -10.43
N THR A 42 -13.03 -11.56 -9.16
CA THR A 42 -11.84 -10.93 -8.58
C THR A 42 -10.79 -11.98 -8.24
N PRO A 43 -9.50 -11.81 -8.58
CA PRO A 43 -8.46 -12.72 -8.13
C PRO A 43 -8.39 -12.76 -6.60
N SER A 44 -8.53 -13.95 -6.02
CA SER A 44 -8.48 -14.20 -4.58
C SER A 44 -7.03 -14.47 -4.15
N GLY A 45 -6.17 -13.46 -4.29
CA GLY A 45 -4.77 -13.54 -3.87
C GLY A 45 -4.59 -13.38 -2.36
N HIS A 46 -3.35 -13.52 -1.88
CA HIS A 46 -3.01 -13.58 -0.45
C HIS A 46 -3.57 -12.43 0.40
N ASP A 47 -3.66 -11.21 -0.15
CA ASP A 47 -4.03 -10.02 0.62
C ASP A 47 -5.49 -9.55 0.33
N VAL A 48 -6.28 -10.29 -0.51
CA VAL A 48 -7.60 -9.82 -0.96
C VAL A 48 -8.58 -9.62 0.18
N GLU A 49 -8.74 -10.62 1.04
CA GLU A 49 -9.66 -10.56 2.18
C GLU A 49 -9.29 -9.44 3.16
N PHE A 50 -7.99 -9.31 3.45
CA PHE A 50 -7.49 -8.24 4.30
C PHE A 50 -7.92 -6.85 3.78
N HIS A 51 -7.79 -6.62 2.47
CA HIS A 51 -8.18 -5.35 1.87
C HIS A 51 -9.70 -5.14 1.85
N LEU A 52 -10.44 -6.15 1.40
CA LEU A 52 -11.88 -6.02 1.24
C LEU A 52 -12.60 -5.88 2.58
N TYR A 53 -12.25 -6.67 3.60
CA TYR A 53 -12.78 -6.49 4.94
C TYR A 53 -12.38 -5.15 5.55
N SER A 54 -11.16 -4.65 5.29
CA SER A 54 -10.78 -3.30 5.72
C SER A 54 -11.67 -2.22 5.11
N TRP A 55 -12.06 -2.34 3.83
CA TRP A 55 -12.96 -1.38 3.19
C TRP A 55 -14.37 -1.44 3.77
N LEU A 56 -14.88 -2.63 4.03
CA LEU A 56 -16.19 -2.83 4.67
C LEU A 56 -16.23 -2.27 6.10
N GLU A 57 -15.18 -2.49 6.90
CA GLU A 57 -15.02 -1.89 8.23
C GLU A 57 -15.06 -0.36 8.15
N VAL A 58 -14.33 0.24 7.23
CA VAL A 58 -14.32 1.71 7.04
C VAL A 58 -15.70 2.23 6.66
N LEU A 59 -16.42 1.53 5.78
CA LEU A 59 -17.80 1.90 5.43
C LEU A 59 -18.74 1.84 6.63
N ALA A 60 -18.60 0.84 7.50
CA ALA A 60 -19.36 0.74 8.73
C ALA A 60 -19.07 1.91 9.69
N HIS A 61 -17.80 2.29 9.82
CA HIS A 61 -17.40 3.46 10.61
C HIS A 61 -17.94 4.78 10.03
N TRP A 62 -17.89 4.98 8.72
CA TRP A 62 -18.42 6.19 8.08
C TRP A 62 -19.93 6.33 8.30
N ARG A 63 -20.69 5.22 8.27
CA ARG A 63 -22.12 5.21 8.60
C ARG A 63 -22.39 5.59 10.07
N SER A 64 -21.45 5.29 10.98
CA SER A 64 -21.54 5.69 12.41
C SER A 64 -20.92 7.05 12.70
N GLY A 65 -20.46 7.80 11.68
CA GLY A 65 -19.88 9.14 11.81
C GLY A 65 -18.40 9.19 12.15
N VAL A 66 -17.68 8.05 12.10
CA VAL A 66 -16.23 7.97 12.33
C VAL A 66 -15.50 8.00 11.00
N PHE A 67 -15.00 9.16 10.56
CA PHE A 67 -14.37 9.34 9.25
C PHE A 67 -12.96 8.74 9.15
N TYR A 68 -12.23 8.65 10.24
CA TYR A 68 -10.91 8.03 10.30
C TYR A 68 -10.88 6.99 11.41
N PRO A 69 -11.27 5.74 11.09
CA PRO A 69 -11.30 4.66 12.07
C PRO A 69 -9.91 4.31 12.58
N ARG A 70 -9.87 3.67 13.76
CA ARG A 70 -8.63 3.15 14.37
C ARG A 70 -8.76 1.67 14.70
N TRP A 71 -9.98 1.18 14.89
CA TRP A 71 -10.28 -0.16 15.34
C TRP A 71 -11.09 -0.92 14.28
N ALA A 72 -10.62 -2.09 13.85
CA ALA A 72 -11.40 -3.02 13.03
C ALA A 72 -12.25 -3.88 13.98
N GLY A 73 -13.53 -3.54 14.06
CA GLY A 73 -14.42 -4.05 15.11
C GLY A 73 -14.81 -5.53 14.96
N LEU A 74 -14.87 -6.02 13.73
CA LEU A 74 -15.26 -7.39 13.41
C LEU A 74 -14.10 -8.34 13.11
N ALA A 75 -12.86 -7.83 13.10
CA ALA A 75 -11.66 -8.67 13.08
C ALA A 75 -11.65 -9.62 14.29
N HIS A 76 -10.99 -10.76 14.13
CA HIS A 76 -11.00 -11.85 15.12
C HIS A 76 -12.43 -12.20 15.56
N PHE A 77 -13.34 -12.31 14.58
CA PHE A 77 -14.75 -12.68 14.81
C PHE A 77 -15.46 -11.78 15.83
N GLY A 78 -15.18 -10.47 15.80
CA GLY A 78 -15.82 -9.45 16.65
C GLY A 78 -15.06 -9.06 17.92
N TYR A 79 -13.90 -9.65 18.20
CA TYR A 79 -13.01 -9.19 19.29
C TYR A 79 -12.20 -7.95 18.91
N GLY A 80 -11.97 -7.76 17.64
CA GLY A 80 -11.39 -6.57 17.04
C GLY A 80 -9.88 -6.41 17.19
N GLU A 81 -9.31 -5.53 16.39
CA GLU A 81 -7.88 -5.18 16.40
C GLU A 81 -7.64 -3.71 15.99
N PRO A 82 -6.52 -3.07 16.38
CA PRO A 82 -6.21 -1.68 16.02
C PRO A 82 -5.63 -1.54 14.59
N ARG A 83 -6.21 -2.23 13.60
CA ARG A 83 -5.73 -2.32 12.21
C ARG A 83 -5.41 -0.96 11.62
N PHE A 84 -6.30 0.01 11.75
CA PHE A 84 -6.19 1.32 11.13
C PHE A 84 -5.24 2.29 11.85
N VAL A 85 -4.62 1.86 12.97
CA VAL A 85 -3.47 2.53 13.57
C VAL A 85 -2.20 2.20 12.79
N PHE A 86 -2.05 0.95 12.35
CA PHE A 86 -0.81 0.40 11.79
C PHE A 86 -0.81 0.28 10.28
N TYR A 87 -1.98 -0.02 9.67
CA TYR A 87 -2.05 -0.17 8.23
C TYR A 87 -2.23 1.17 7.52
N PRO A 88 -1.41 1.48 6.49
CA PRO A 88 -1.42 2.77 5.79
C PRO A 88 -2.77 3.14 5.18
N PRO A 89 -3.21 4.42 5.31
CA PRO A 89 -4.60 4.80 5.04
C PRO A 89 -4.99 4.93 3.56
N ALA A 90 -4.06 5.16 2.63
CA ALA A 90 -4.42 5.51 1.27
C ALA A 90 -5.19 4.39 0.55
N SER A 91 -4.80 3.13 0.76
CA SER A 91 -5.44 1.99 0.10
C SER A 91 -6.89 1.80 0.59
N TRP A 92 -7.11 1.76 1.91
CA TRP A 92 -8.45 1.54 2.43
C TRP A 92 -9.36 2.75 2.28
N ILE A 93 -8.84 4.00 2.31
CA ILE A 93 -9.64 5.19 1.97
C ILE A 93 -10.09 5.12 0.51
N LEU A 94 -9.17 4.85 -0.43
CA LEU A 94 -9.51 4.79 -1.85
C LEU A 94 -10.51 3.68 -2.15
N GLY A 95 -10.28 2.46 -1.62
CA GLY A 95 -11.18 1.33 -1.81
C GLY A 95 -12.57 1.58 -1.23
N SER A 96 -12.66 2.14 -0.02
CA SER A 96 -13.94 2.50 0.60
C SER A 96 -14.67 3.61 -0.17
N LEU A 97 -13.95 4.63 -0.67
CA LEU A 97 -14.55 5.68 -1.51
C LEU A 97 -15.14 5.09 -2.80
N ILE A 98 -14.41 4.21 -3.47
CA ILE A 98 -14.93 3.51 -4.66
C ILE A 98 -16.20 2.73 -4.30
N SER A 99 -16.19 2.03 -3.17
CA SER A 99 -17.33 1.23 -2.70
C SER A 99 -18.56 2.07 -2.29
N THR A 100 -18.42 3.39 -2.13
CA THR A 100 -19.60 4.28 -1.93
C THR A 100 -20.28 4.67 -3.21
N ILE A 101 -19.60 4.59 -4.37
CA ILE A 101 -20.09 5.09 -5.67
C ILE A 101 -20.29 3.97 -6.70
N ALA A 102 -19.67 2.81 -6.48
CA ALA A 102 -19.74 1.66 -7.36
C ALA A 102 -20.33 0.44 -6.64
N PRO A 103 -20.92 -0.52 -7.37
CA PRO A 103 -21.32 -1.79 -6.78
C PRO A 103 -20.14 -2.48 -6.10
N TRP A 104 -20.39 -3.05 -4.90
CA TRP A 104 -19.37 -3.73 -4.12
C TRP A 104 -18.60 -4.79 -4.91
N THR A 105 -19.33 -5.58 -5.70
CA THR A 105 -18.78 -6.65 -6.53
C THR A 105 -17.81 -6.17 -7.62
N LEU A 106 -17.77 -4.87 -7.93
CA LEU A 106 -16.85 -4.24 -8.88
C LEU A 106 -15.79 -3.36 -8.22
N ALA A 107 -15.89 -3.15 -6.90
CA ALA A 107 -15.03 -2.19 -6.21
C ALA A 107 -13.54 -2.54 -6.32
N ALA A 108 -13.19 -3.82 -6.18
CA ALA A 108 -11.80 -4.30 -6.31
C ALA A 108 -11.25 -4.09 -7.72
N SER A 109 -12.03 -4.42 -8.75
CA SER A 109 -11.64 -4.22 -10.16
C SER A 109 -11.45 -2.73 -10.46
N ILE A 110 -12.40 -1.87 -10.10
CA ILE A 110 -12.28 -0.43 -10.32
C ILE A 110 -11.05 0.14 -9.58
N TYR A 111 -10.77 -0.35 -8.38
CA TYR A 111 -9.58 0.04 -7.64
C TYR A 111 -8.30 -0.31 -8.40
N GLN A 112 -8.15 -1.55 -8.84
CA GLN A 112 -6.97 -2.02 -9.55
C GLN A 112 -6.78 -1.30 -10.87
N TRP A 113 -7.86 -1.11 -11.63
CA TRP A 113 -7.86 -0.35 -12.88
C TRP A 113 -7.35 1.09 -12.69
N LEU A 114 -7.88 1.82 -11.70
CA LEU A 114 -7.45 3.18 -11.40
C LEU A 114 -5.97 3.24 -10.97
N VAL A 115 -5.53 2.29 -10.18
CA VAL A 115 -4.16 2.24 -9.66
C VAL A 115 -3.16 1.93 -10.78
N LEU A 116 -3.49 1.02 -11.71
CA LEU A 116 -2.70 0.78 -12.91
C LEU A 116 -2.59 2.03 -13.77
N ILE A 117 -3.70 2.77 -13.98
CA ILE A 117 -3.67 4.06 -14.68
C ILE A 117 -2.72 5.06 -13.99
N PHE A 118 -2.72 5.12 -12.66
CA PHE A 118 -1.79 5.99 -11.94
C PHE A 118 -0.33 5.56 -12.15
N ALA A 119 -0.06 4.27 -12.13
CA ALA A 119 1.27 3.72 -12.39
C ALA A 119 1.75 4.06 -13.80
N GLY A 120 0.97 3.76 -14.83
CA GLY A 120 1.30 4.10 -16.21
C GLY A 120 1.45 5.60 -16.45
N SER A 121 0.54 6.41 -15.87
CA SER A 121 0.61 7.88 -15.96
C SER A 121 1.88 8.44 -15.32
N SER A 122 2.30 7.91 -14.18
CA SER A 122 3.54 8.32 -13.51
C SER A 122 4.78 7.98 -14.34
N MET A 123 4.82 6.81 -14.95
CA MET A 123 5.87 6.39 -15.87
C MET A 123 5.88 7.28 -17.13
N PHE A 124 4.73 7.55 -17.71
CA PHE A 124 4.60 8.48 -18.84
C PHE A 124 5.22 9.84 -18.52
N VAL A 125 4.87 10.45 -17.39
CA VAL A 125 5.41 11.74 -16.95
C VAL A 125 6.93 11.70 -16.81
N LEU A 126 7.46 10.63 -16.22
CA LEU A 126 8.91 10.45 -16.06
C LEU A 126 9.62 10.42 -17.42
N VAL A 127 9.22 9.50 -18.29
CA VAL A 127 9.99 9.21 -19.52
C VAL A 127 9.79 10.25 -20.62
N ARG A 128 8.71 11.07 -20.56
CA ARG A 128 8.53 12.23 -21.43
C ARG A 128 9.70 13.24 -21.38
N ARG A 129 10.59 13.12 -20.40
CA ARG A 129 11.83 13.93 -20.33
C ARG A 129 12.82 13.58 -21.44
N TRP A 130 12.79 12.35 -21.95
CA TRP A 130 13.79 11.82 -22.89
C TRP A 130 13.20 11.28 -24.18
N LEU A 131 11.93 10.90 -24.14
CA LEU A 131 11.27 10.15 -25.21
C LEU A 131 10.22 10.98 -25.93
N SER A 132 9.97 10.60 -27.17
CA SER A 132 8.80 11.06 -27.93
C SER A 132 7.52 10.70 -27.19
N ARG A 133 6.39 11.30 -27.60
CA ARG A 133 5.09 10.99 -27.02
C ARG A 133 4.70 9.52 -27.22
N GLY A 134 4.91 8.99 -28.45
CA GLY A 134 4.61 7.59 -28.75
C GLY A 134 5.44 6.62 -27.94
N ASP A 135 6.76 6.84 -27.86
CA ASP A 135 7.65 6.01 -27.04
C ASP A 135 7.29 6.06 -25.54
N ALA A 136 6.88 7.23 -25.06
CA ALA A 136 6.46 7.38 -23.67
C ALA A 136 5.13 6.67 -23.38
N MET A 137 4.21 6.61 -24.34
CA MET A 137 3.00 5.79 -24.22
C MET A 137 3.35 4.29 -24.16
N MET A 138 4.27 3.82 -25.02
CA MET A 138 4.75 2.42 -24.94
C MET A 138 5.36 2.10 -23.57
N ALA A 139 6.19 3.00 -23.05
CA ALA A 139 6.78 2.81 -21.72
C ALA A 139 5.72 2.77 -20.61
N ALA A 140 4.70 3.61 -20.69
CA ALA A 140 3.59 3.60 -19.73
C ALA A 140 2.86 2.26 -19.74
N VAL A 141 2.47 1.77 -20.93
CA VAL A 141 1.82 0.46 -21.08
C VAL A 141 2.70 -0.67 -20.57
N LEU A 142 3.99 -0.70 -20.95
CA LEU A 142 4.91 -1.74 -20.47
C LEU A 142 5.08 -1.73 -18.95
N TYR A 143 5.01 -0.56 -18.33
CA TYR A 143 5.09 -0.45 -16.88
C TYR A 143 3.83 -0.99 -16.20
N GLU A 144 2.66 -0.74 -16.76
CA GLU A 144 1.39 -1.29 -16.25
C GLU A 144 1.35 -2.81 -16.31
N VAL A 145 1.73 -3.37 -17.46
CA VAL A 145 1.66 -4.82 -17.72
C VAL A 145 2.96 -5.55 -17.40
N ASN A 146 3.84 -4.98 -16.57
CA ASN A 146 5.06 -5.69 -16.21
C ASN A 146 4.76 -6.95 -15.40
N PRO A 147 5.62 -7.98 -15.45
CA PRO A 147 5.36 -9.27 -14.80
C PRO A 147 5.11 -9.15 -13.30
N TYR A 148 5.82 -8.25 -12.61
CA TYR A 148 5.63 -8.09 -11.17
C TYR A 148 4.27 -7.44 -10.81
N HIS A 149 3.81 -6.45 -11.58
CA HIS A 149 2.46 -5.91 -11.39
C HIS A 149 1.38 -6.97 -11.60
N LEU A 150 1.55 -7.87 -12.59
CA LEU A 150 0.64 -8.99 -12.79
C LEU A 150 0.66 -9.97 -11.62
N VAL A 151 1.83 -10.26 -11.04
CA VAL A 151 1.92 -11.06 -9.80
C VAL A 151 1.18 -10.37 -8.65
N ILE A 152 1.33 -9.05 -8.50
CA ILE A 152 0.59 -8.29 -7.48
C ILE A 152 -0.92 -8.38 -7.72
N VAL A 153 -1.37 -8.23 -8.97
CA VAL A 153 -2.80 -8.24 -9.33
C VAL A 153 -3.41 -9.63 -9.12
N TYR A 154 -2.76 -10.68 -9.64
CA TYR A 154 -3.39 -12.00 -9.73
C TYR A 154 -3.06 -12.95 -8.59
N TRP A 155 -1.82 -12.92 -8.06
CA TRP A 155 -1.38 -13.87 -7.04
C TRP A 155 -1.44 -13.29 -5.63
N ARG A 156 -1.20 -11.99 -5.52
CA ARG A 156 -1.11 -11.38 -4.21
C ARG A 156 -2.33 -10.56 -3.82
N SER A 157 -3.02 -9.99 -4.80
CA SER A 157 -4.07 -8.98 -4.58
C SER A 157 -3.63 -7.87 -3.61
N ALA A 158 -2.33 -7.49 -3.70
CA ALA A 158 -1.70 -6.56 -2.76
C ALA A 158 -1.96 -5.10 -3.19
N PHE A 159 -3.19 -4.65 -3.03
CA PHE A 159 -3.71 -3.39 -3.54
C PHE A 159 -2.91 -2.16 -3.09
N ALA A 160 -2.46 -2.13 -1.85
CA ALA A 160 -1.64 -1.05 -1.33
C ALA A 160 -0.24 -1.00 -1.99
N GLU A 161 0.37 -2.16 -2.27
CA GLU A 161 1.66 -2.25 -2.94
C GLU A 161 1.54 -1.81 -4.41
N LEU A 162 0.46 -2.21 -5.11
CA LEU A 162 0.17 -1.76 -6.45
C LEU A 162 0.00 -0.24 -6.54
N LEU A 163 -0.70 0.36 -5.57
CA LEU A 163 -0.84 1.83 -5.50
C LEU A 163 0.53 2.51 -5.29
N ALA A 164 1.40 1.93 -4.46
CA ALA A 164 2.75 2.45 -4.23
C ALA A 164 3.65 2.38 -5.47
N ALA A 165 3.40 1.45 -6.40
CA ALA A 165 4.10 1.37 -7.68
C ALA A 165 4.06 2.68 -8.46
N SER A 166 2.96 3.44 -8.38
CA SER A 166 2.82 4.75 -9.02
C SER A 166 3.81 5.80 -8.51
N LEU A 167 4.35 5.63 -7.30
CA LEU A 167 5.25 6.58 -6.66
C LEU A 167 6.71 6.39 -7.09
N VAL A 168 7.10 5.20 -7.56
CA VAL A 168 8.48 4.90 -7.95
C VAL A 168 8.96 5.75 -9.14
N PRO A 169 8.21 5.86 -10.26
CA PRO A 169 8.59 6.78 -11.34
C PRO A 169 8.59 8.25 -10.91
N LEU A 170 7.66 8.66 -10.02
CA LEU A 170 7.62 10.03 -9.51
C LEU A 170 8.82 10.35 -8.63
N LEU A 171 9.28 9.39 -7.80
CA LEU A 171 10.52 9.52 -7.03
C LEU A 171 11.69 9.85 -7.96
N LEU A 172 11.92 9.01 -8.98
CA LEU A 172 13.01 9.20 -9.92
C LEU A 172 12.90 10.54 -10.68
N PHE A 173 11.68 10.89 -11.13
CA PHE A 173 11.43 12.17 -11.78
C PHE A 173 11.86 13.37 -10.91
N LEU A 174 11.52 13.34 -9.62
CA LEU A 174 11.84 14.43 -8.70
C LEU A 174 13.32 14.44 -8.29
N VAL A 175 13.94 13.26 -8.12
CA VAL A 175 15.39 13.16 -7.92
C VAL A 175 16.14 13.80 -9.09
N LEU A 176 15.77 13.50 -10.33
CA LEU A 176 16.39 14.10 -11.50
C LEU A 176 16.19 15.61 -11.58
N LYS A 177 15.01 16.11 -11.18
CA LYS A 177 14.78 17.56 -11.04
C LYS A 177 15.66 18.21 -9.97
N ALA A 178 15.91 17.51 -8.85
CA ALA A 178 16.83 17.98 -7.81
C ALA A 178 18.26 18.07 -8.36
N VAL A 179 18.69 17.05 -9.10
CA VAL A 179 20.00 16.96 -9.75
C VAL A 179 20.21 18.09 -10.77
N GLU A 180 19.16 18.54 -11.47
CA GLU A 180 19.18 19.71 -12.37
C GLU A 180 19.21 21.06 -11.63
N GLY A 181 19.26 21.06 -10.32
CA GLY A 181 19.31 22.27 -9.52
C GLY A 181 17.98 23.02 -9.37
N LYS A 182 16.85 22.38 -9.72
CA LYS A 182 15.53 23.00 -9.54
C LYS A 182 15.23 23.19 -8.05
N ARG A 183 15.07 24.45 -7.61
CA ARG A 183 14.85 24.77 -6.18
C ARG A 183 13.47 24.34 -5.65
N ARG A 184 12.48 24.17 -6.52
CA ARG A 184 11.06 23.87 -6.17
C ARG A 184 10.76 22.38 -6.06
N VAL A 185 11.74 21.54 -5.70
CA VAL A 185 11.59 20.08 -5.69
C VAL A 185 11.29 19.51 -4.29
N ILE A 186 11.64 20.21 -3.21
CA ILE A 186 11.53 19.67 -1.83
C ILE A 186 10.08 19.30 -1.50
N ALA A 187 9.13 20.21 -1.70
CA ALA A 187 7.73 19.93 -1.36
C ALA A 187 7.10 18.81 -2.21
N PRO A 188 7.23 18.77 -3.55
CA PRO A 188 6.77 17.63 -4.33
C PRO A 188 7.44 16.30 -3.93
N LEU A 189 8.74 16.30 -3.65
CA LEU A 189 9.45 15.10 -3.19
C LEU A 189 8.94 14.65 -1.81
N ALA A 190 8.71 15.59 -0.88
CA ALA A 190 8.12 15.31 0.42
C ALA A 190 6.71 14.70 0.30
N LEU A 191 5.90 15.17 -0.66
CA LEU A 191 4.58 14.61 -0.93
C LEU A 191 4.66 13.15 -1.43
N VAL A 192 5.64 12.84 -2.31
CA VAL A 192 5.88 11.44 -2.75
C VAL A 192 6.31 10.56 -1.57
N LEU A 193 7.20 11.06 -0.70
CA LEU A 193 7.67 10.32 0.47
C LEU A 193 6.56 10.14 1.52
N ALA A 194 5.76 11.17 1.78
CA ALA A 194 4.58 11.06 2.63
C ALA A 194 3.55 10.10 2.03
N GLY A 195 3.28 10.21 0.72
CA GLY A 195 2.40 9.31 -0.01
C GLY A 195 2.85 7.85 0.10
N ALA A 196 4.15 7.58 0.05
CA ALA A 196 4.68 6.23 0.21
C ALA A 196 4.33 5.64 1.60
N TRP A 197 4.57 6.40 2.68
CA TRP A 197 4.18 5.99 4.04
C TRP A 197 2.68 5.81 4.22
N LEU A 198 1.89 6.66 3.58
CA LEU A 198 0.43 6.60 3.66
C LEU A 198 -0.19 5.51 2.78
N THR A 199 0.60 4.91 1.88
CA THR A 199 0.12 3.90 0.92
C THR A 199 0.52 2.49 1.33
N ASN A 200 1.82 2.22 1.52
CA ASN A 200 2.34 0.90 1.85
C ASN A 200 3.68 1.04 2.59
N ALA A 201 3.76 0.56 3.82
CA ALA A 201 4.95 0.71 4.65
C ALA A 201 6.20 0.00 4.07
N PRO A 202 6.15 -1.24 3.56
CA PRO A 202 7.27 -1.86 2.84
C PRO A 202 7.76 -1.03 1.64
N ALA A 203 6.85 -0.55 0.80
CA ALA A 203 7.20 0.29 -0.35
C ALA A 203 7.81 1.63 0.10
N ALA A 204 7.34 2.21 1.20
CA ALA A 204 7.95 3.42 1.76
C ALA A 204 9.40 3.20 2.14
N VAL A 205 9.73 2.08 2.79
CA VAL A 205 11.11 1.70 3.10
C VAL A 205 11.95 1.59 1.82
N MET A 206 11.47 0.87 0.80
CA MET A 206 12.14 0.75 -0.51
C MET A 206 12.38 2.12 -1.17
N ILE A 207 11.37 2.98 -1.18
CA ILE A 207 11.43 4.32 -1.77
C ILE A 207 12.47 5.20 -1.04
N HIS A 208 12.56 5.12 0.30
CA HIS A 208 13.56 5.88 1.07
C HIS A 208 14.98 5.36 0.84
N TYR A 209 15.20 4.05 0.78
CA TYR A 209 16.51 3.49 0.44
C TYR A 209 16.90 3.78 -1.01
N SER A 210 15.95 3.74 -1.93
CA SER A 210 16.16 4.14 -3.32
C SER A 210 16.53 5.63 -3.43
N LEU A 211 15.84 6.50 -2.71
CA LEU A 211 16.18 7.93 -2.60
C LEU A 211 17.60 8.11 -2.09
N ALA A 212 17.95 7.44 -0.98
CA ALA A 212 19.28 7.55 -0.37
C ALA A 212 20.37 7.12 -1.37
N LEU A 213 20.21 5.96 -2.02
CA LEU A 213 21.17 5.46 -3.02
C LEU A 213 21.35 6.44 -4.18
N LEU A 214 20.26 6.90 -4.79
CA LEU A 214 20.30 7.81 -5.93
C LEU A 214 20.90 9.15 -5.56
N ILE A 215 20.51 9.72 -4.43
CA ILE A 215 21.04 11.01 -3.96
C ILE A 215 22.52 10.90 -3.61
N LEU A 216 22.96 9.84 -2.94
CA LEU A 216 24.38 9.60 -2.64
C LEU A 216 25.20 9.46 -3.94
N PHE A 217 24.69 8.69 -4.92
CA PHE A 217 25.33 8.54 -6.21
C PHE A 217 25.53 9.90 -6.91
N PHE A 218 24.47 10.69 -7.04
CA PHE A 218 24.55 11.98 -7.73
C PHE A 218 25.32 13.03 -6.92
N ALA A 219 25.21 13.05 -5.59
CA ALA A 219 25.97 13.95 -4.73
C ALA A 219 27.47 13.69 -4.83
N TRP A 220 27.88 12.42 -4.83
CA TRP A 220 29.27 12.01 -5.05
C TRP A 220 29.76 12.40 -6.46
N LYS A 221 28.99 12.05 -7.50
CA LYS A 221 29.37 12.27 -8.91
C LYS A 221 29.49 13.76 -9.23
N ARG A 222 28.62 14.60 -8.68
CA ARG A 222 28.57 16.05 -8.92
C ARG A 222 29.26 16.89 -7.85
N ARG A 223 29.81 16.24 -6.83
CA ARG A 223 30.41 16.90 -5.65
C ARG A 223 29.49 17.96 -5.04
N SER A 224 28.21 17.65 -4.93
CA SER A 224 27.16 18.58 -4.51
C SER A 224 26.50 18.17 -3.20
N PRO A 225 26.96 18.68 -2.03
CA PRO A 225 26.32 18.38 -0.74
C PRO A 225 24.89 18.94 -0.64
N ARG A 226 24.54 19.90 -1.51
CA ARG A 226 23.19 20.45 -1.59
C ARG A 226 22.13 19.36 -1.86
N LEU A 227 22.45 18.33 -2.63
CA LEU A 227 21.51 17.23 -2.91
C LEU A 227 21.15 16.47 -1.64
N LEU A 228 22.10 16.28 -0.73
CA LEU A 228 21.85 15.67 0.59
C LEU A 228 20.89 16.53 1.42
N LEU A 229 21.08 17.85 1.44
CA LEU A 229 20.19 18.77 2.14
C LEU A 229 18.76 18.78 1.56
N VAL A 230 18.65 18.73 0.24
CA VAL A 230 17.33 18.63 -0.44
C VAL A 230 16.63 17.34 -0.06
N ALA A 231 17.34 16.20 -0.07
CA ALA A 231 16.76 14.92 0.30
C ALA A 231 16.40 14.89 1.79
N ALA A 232 17.29 15.33 2.68
CA ALA A 232 17.01 15.40 4.11
C ALA A 232 15.80 16.29 4.42
N GLY A 233 15.72 17.47 3.81
CA GLY A 233 14.57 18.37 3.94
C GLY A 233 13.28 17.75 3.43
N ALA A 234 13.31 17.00 2.32
CA ALA A 234 12.14 16.30 1.80
C ALA A 234 11.71 15.13 2.70
N VAL A 235 12.66 14.38 3.27
CA VAL A 235 12.36 13.28 4.21
C VAL A 235 11.71 13.81 5.47
N VAL A 236 12.29 14.85 6.10
CA VAL A 236 11.72 15.46 7.32
C VAL A 236 10.33 16.04 7.05
N LEU A 237 10.17 16.78 5.95
CA LEU A 237 8.90 17.37 5.57
C LEU A 237 7.86 16.28 5.22
N GLY A 238 8.26 15.21 4.55
CA GLY A 238 7.41 14.07 4.22
C GLY A 238 6.95 13.31 5.46
N ALA A 239 7.86 13.07 6.41
CA ALA A 239 7.52 12.45 7.70
C ALA A 239 6.55 13.34 8.51
N ALA A 240 6.76 14.66 8.52
CA ALA A 240 5.87 15.60 9.20
C ALA A 240 4.47 15.66 8.55
N LEU A 241 4.37 15.59 7.21
CA LEU A 241 3.08 15.49 6.52
C LEU A 241 2.32 14.20 6.85
N ALA A 242 3.02 13.09 7.05
CA ALA A 242 2.44 11.79 7.39
C ALA A 242 2.37 11.53 8.91
N ALA A 243 2.70 12.51 9.77
CA ALA A 243 2.84 12.31 11.22
C ALA A 243 1.55 11.85 11.92
N PHE A 244 0.37 12.21 11.38
CA PHE A 244 -0.94 11.76 11.91
C PHE A 244 -1.13 10.24 11.86
N TYR A 245 -0.38 9.58 10.98
CA TYR A 245 -0.30 8.12 10.83
C TYR A 245 0.99 7.57 11.48
N LEU A 246 2.15 8.13 11.13
CA LEU A 246 3.44 7.59 11.55
C LEU A 246 3.66 7.64 13.07
N LEU A 247 3.25 8.73 13.75
CA LEU A 247 3.49 8.87 15.18
C LEU A 247 2.70 7.85 16.00
N PRO A 248 1.38 7.65 15.79
CA PRO A 248 0.67 6.56 16.43
C PRO A 248 1.24 5.18 16.08
N ALA A 249 1.50 4.90 14.81
CA ALA A 249 2.02 3.61 14.37
C ALA A 249 3.35 3.25 15.06
N VAL A 250 4.24 4.22 15.26
CA VAL A 250 5.50 4.01 15.98
C VAL A 250 5.30 3.89 17.50
N TYR A 251 4.44 4.72 18.09
CA TYR A 251 4.25 4.74 19.53
C TYR A 251 3.44 3.54 20.04
N GLU A 252 2.37 3.19 19.34
CA GLU A 252 1.43 2.16 19.77
C GLU A 252 1.88 0.72 19.40
N GLN A 253 2.92 0.55 18.56
CA GLN A 253 3.42 -0.79 18.16
C GLN A 253 3.78 -1.70 19.36
N LYS A 254 4.08 -1.15 20.52
CA LYS A 254 4.34 -1.88 21.77
C LYS A 254 3.09 -2.50 22.40
N TRP A 255 1.91 -2.16 21.90
CA TRP A 255 0.61 -2.64 22.40
C TRP A 255 0.04 -3.78 21.58
N VAL A 256 0.75 -4.19 20.51
CA VAL A 256 0.38 -5.30 19.62
C VAL A 256 1.54 -6.25 19.41
N ASN A 257 1.27 -7.43 18.90
CA ASN A 257 2.26 -8.47 18.61
C ASN A 257 3.02 -8.20 17.30
N ILE A 258 3.55 -6.99 17.12
CA ILE A 258 4.18 -6.55 15.86
C ILE A 258 5.33 -7.45 15.41
N ALA A 259 5.90 -8.27 16.28
CA ALA A 259 6.95 -9.23 15.94
C ALA A 259 6.43 -10.34 15.00
N GLU A 260 5.13 -10.65 15.04
CA GLU A 260 4.50 -11.64 14.14
C GLU A 260 4.59 -11.23 12.67
N ALA A 261 4.71 -9.95 12.36
CA ALA A 261 4.97 -9.49 11.01
C ALA A 261 6.24 -10.10 10.37
N VAL A 262 7.17 -10.60 11.17
CA VAL A 262 8.42 -11.25 10.73
C VAL A 262 8.58 -12.66 11.31
N SER A 263 7.46 -13.34 11.50
CA SER A 263 7.40 -14.75 11.93
C SER A 263 7.83 -15.70 10.80
N ALA A 264 7.88 -16.99 11.10
CA ALA A 264 8.22 -18.02 10.11
C ALA A 264 7.29 -17.91 8.87
N GLY A 265 7.87 -18.03 7.67
CA GLY A 265 7.17 -17.83 6.40
C GLY A 265 7.14 -16.36 5.94
N SER A 266 7.02 -15.38 6.85
CA SER A 266 6.99 -13.95 6.52
C SER A 266 8.34 -13.24 6.64
N ARG A 267 9.35 -13.87 7.23
CA ARG A 267 10.68 -13.24 7.40
C ARG A 267 11.50 -13.27 6.11
N PRO A 268 12.43 -12.32 5.92
CA PRO A 268 13.26 -12.24 4.72
C PRO A 268 14.04 -13.52 4.39
N ALA A 269 14.50 -14.25 5.43
CA ALA A 269 15.27 -15.47 5.24
C ALA A 269 14.52 -16.58 4.50
N ASP A 270 13.20 -16.62 4.60
CA ASP A 270 12.35 -17.63 3.97
C ASP A 270 11.88 -17.21 2.56
N ASN A 271 12.24 -15.98 2.11
CA ASN A 271 11.68 -15.35 0.91
C ASN A 271 12.73 -14.77 -0.06
N PHE A 272 14.01 -15.11 0.11
CA PHE A 272 15.02 -14.79 -0.90
C PHE A 272 14.79 -15.59 -2.18
N LEU A 273 15.24 -15.06 -3.32
CA LEU A 273 15.14 -15.75 -4.59
C LEU A 273 15.80 -17.14 -4.53
N PHE A 274 15.12 -18.12 -5.11
CA PHE A 274 15.54 -19.53 -5.20
C PHE A 274 15.74 -20.24 -3.84
N ILE A 275 15.20 -19.68 -2.76
CA ILE A 275 15.10 -20.38 -1.47
C ILE A 275 13.96 -21.39 -1.54
N HIS A 276 14.19 -22.58 -0.99
CA HIS A 276 13.18 -23.61 -0.80
C HIS A 276 12.62 -23.57 0.62
N THR A 277 11.32 -23.77 0.71
CA THR A 277 10.59 -23.86 1.99
C THR A 277 9.93 -25.24 2.11
N THR A 278 9.55 -25.61 3.33
CA THR A 278 8.84 -26.89 3.59
C THR A 278 7.36 -26.82 3.23
N ASP A 279 6.78 -25.63 3.13
CA ASP A 279 5.43 -25.40 2.65
C ASP A 279 5.41 -25.44 1.12
N ALA A 280 4.60 -26.32 0.54
CA ALA A 280 4.59 -26.58 -0.91
C ALA A 280 4.03 -25.39 -1.72
N ASP A 281 3.02 -24.70 -1.20
CA ASP A 281 2.40 -23.56 -1.88
C ASP A 281 3.32 -22.34 -1.83
N HIS A 282 3.93 -22.09 -0.68
CA HIS A 282 4.94 -21.05 -0.51
C HIS A 282 6.16 -21.31 -1.41
N ASP A 283 6.65 -22.56 -1.48
CA ASP A 283 7.78 -22.93 -2.36
C ASP A 283 7.42 -22.72 -3.83
N ALA A 284 6.21 -23.10 -4.24
CA ALA A 284 5.72 -22.90 -5.60
C ALA A 284 5.66 -21.40 -5.96
N PHE A 285 5.17 -20.56 -5.05
CA PHE A 285 5.15 -19.10 -5.25
C PHE A 285 6.57 -18.52 -5.30
N ASN A 286 7.46 -18.88 -4.37
CA ASN A 286 8.85 -18.44 -4.36
C ASN A 286 9.58 -18.80 -5.68
N ARG A 287 9.29 -19.95 -6.25
CA ARG A 287 9.83 -20.36 -7.55
C ARG A 287 9.34 -19.49 -8.70
N ILE A 288 8.04 -19.18 -8.74
CA ILE A 288 7.46 -18.30 -9.77
C ILE A 288 8.10 -16.91 -9.69
N ILE A 289 8.10 -16.29 -8.51
CA ILE A 289 8.65 -14.96 -8.33
C ILE A 289 10.15 -14.90 -8.60
N SER A 290 10.88 -15.97 -8.31
CA SER A 290 12.31 -16.07 -8.60
C SER A 290 12.59 -16.07 -10.11
N TRP A 291 11.76 -16.76 -10.90
CA TRP A 291 11.89 -16.73 -12.36
C TRP A 291 11.48 -15.38 -12.95
N VAL A 292 10.45 -14.74 -12.41
CA VAL A 292 10.09 -13.36 -12.79
C VAL A 292 11.27 -12.42 -12.53
N ALA A 293 11.88 -12.48 -11.35
CA ALA A 293 13.05 -11.68 -11.00
C ALA A 293 14.25 -11.96 -11.91
N ALA A 294 14.56 -13.23 -12.18
CA ALA A 294 15.65 -13.62 -13.06
C ALA A 294 15.44 -13.10 -14.49
N LEU A 295 14.21 -13.17 -15.01
CA LEU A 295 13.85 -12.64 -16.32
C LEU A 295 14.05 -11.11 -16.37
N GLU A 296 13.51 -10.37 -15.40
CA GLU A 296 13.66 -8.91 -15.33
C GLU A 296 15.13 -8.49 -15.23
N MET A 297 15.90 -9.12 -14.34
CA MET A 297 17.34 -8.84 -14.20
C MET A 297 18.11 -9.16 -15.48
N GLY A 298 17.80 -10.27 -16.14
CA GLY A 298 18.42 -10.66 -17.41
C GLY A 298 18.15 -9.65 -18.52
N ILE A 299 16.91 -9.19 -18.68
CA ILE A 299 16.55 -8.17 -19.67
C ILE A 299 17.23 -6.83 -19.34
N ILE A 300 17.25 -6.42 -18.06
CA ILE A 300 17.95 -5.19 -17.64
C ILE A 300 19.44 -5.28 -17.98
N PHE A 301 20.08 -6.40 -17.67
CA PHE A 301 21.49 -6.60 -17.95
C PHE A 301 21.78 -6.49 -19.46
N VAL A 302 21.01 -7.20 -20.30
CA VAL A 302 21.17 -7.14 -21.77
C VAL A 302 20.92 -5.72 -22.29
N ALA A 303 19.85 -5.06 -21.84
CA ALA A 303 19.53 -3.70 -22.27
C ALA A 303 20.57 -2.67 -21.80
N ALA A 304 21.12 -2.83 -20.60
CA ALA A 304 22.16 -1.97 -20.05
C ALA A 304 23.47 -2.11 -20.84
N VAL A 305 23.87 -3.34 -21.15
CA VAL A 305 25.08 -3.63 -21.96
C VAL A 305 24.89 -3.13 -23.39
N ALA A 306 23.76 -3.45 -24.03
CA ALA A 306 23.46 -3.01 -25.39
C ALA A 306 23.44 -1.46 -25.50
N GLY A 307 22.82 -0.78 -24.54
CA GLY A 307 22.82 0.69 -24.50
C GLY A 307 24.22 1.28 -24.35
N LYS A 308 25.09 0.66 -23.56
CA LYS A 308 26.47 1.10 -23.39
C LYS A 308 27.31 0.87 -24.64
N LEU A 309 27.16 -0.27 -25.30
CA LEU A 309 27.94 -0.64 -26.50
C LEU A 309 27.51 0.14 -27.74
N TRP A 310 26.20 0.34 -27.93
CA TRP A 310 25.66 0.85 -29.19
C TRP A 310 25.28 2.32 -29.16
N ARG A 311 25.12 2.94 -27.98
CA ARG A 311 24.71 4.33 -27.82
C ARG A 311 25.73 5.25 -27.18
N ASP A 312 26.88 4.70 -26.80
CA ASP A 312 27.85 5.44 -25.97
C ASP A 312 27.18 6.08 -24.74
N ALA A 313 26.32 5.29 -24.08
CA ALA A 313 25.47 5.72 -22.98
C ALA A 313 26.31 6.03 -21.74
N LYS A 314 27.10 7.10 -21.83
CA LYS A 314 27.94 7.65 -20.74
C LYS A 314 27.13 8.57 -19.81
N SER A 315 25.79 8.62 -19.95
CA SER A 315 24.99 9.52 -19.13
C SER A 315 25.03 9.10 -17.66
N GLU A 316 25.16 10.08 -16.78
CA GLU A 316 25.14 9.85 -15.33
C GLU A 316 23.85 9.15 -14.88
N VAL A 317 22.72 9.46 -15.54
CA VAL A 317 21.42 8.85 -15.26
C VAL A 317 21.44 7.35 -15.58
N TRP A 318 22.03 6.95 -16.70
CA TRP A 318 22.17 5.54 -17.06
C TRP A 318 22.96 4.75 -16.02
N ASN A 319 24.09 5.32 -15.59
CA ASN A 319 24.91 4.71 -14.55
C ASN A 319 24.17 4.65 -13.20
N ALA A 320 23.43 5.69 -12.83
CA ALA A 320 22.60 5.69 -11.62
C ALA A 320 21.54 4.60 -11.64
N LEU A 321 20.85 4.44 -12.78
CA LEU A 321 19.85 3.38 -12.96
C LEU A 321 20.48 1.97 -12.90
N ALA A 322 21.68 1.79 -13.49
CA ALA A 322 22.39 0.51 -13.43
C ALA A 322 22.83 0.17 -11.99
N VAL A 323 23.32 1.16 -11.22
CA VAL A 323 23.65 0.98 -9.80
C VAL A 323 22.40 0.67 -8.98
N TRP A 324 21.30 1.36 -9.26
CA TRP A 324 20.04 1.10 -8.57
C TRP A 324 19.49 -0.31 -8.88
N ALA A 325 19.53 -0.73 -10.15
CA ALA A 325 19.14 -2.09 -10.54
C ALA A 325 20.02 -3.16 -9.87
N ALA A 326 21.34 -2.96 -9.85
CA ALA A 326 22.28 -3.86 -9.20
C ALA A 326 22.01 -3.96 -7.69
N ALA A 327 21.73 -2.83 -7.02
CA ALA A 327 21.38 -2.83 -5.59
C ALA A 327 20.07 -3.58 -5.33
N CYS A 328 19.02 -3.32 -6.11
CA CYS A 328 17.76 -4.06 -6.02
C CYS A 328 17.99 -5.57 -6.23
N GLY A 329 18.77 -5.94 -7.25
CA GLY A 329 19.10 -7.34 -7.53
C GLY A 329 19.81 -8.02 -6.35
N VAL A 330 20.88 -7.40 -5.82
CA VAL A 330 21.64 -7.96 -4.68
C VAL A 330 20.77 -8.13 -3.44
N LEU A 331 19.86 -7.20 -3.17
CA LEU A 331 18.97 -7.25 -2.00
C LEU A 331 17.94 -8.39 -2.07
N MET A 332 17.72 -8.98 -3.22
CA MET A 332 16.82 -10.14 -3.37
C MET A 332 17.51 -11.49 -3.12
N PHE A 333 18.83 -11.53 -2.91
CA PHE A 333 19.57 -12.79 -2.68
C PHE A 333 20.04 -12.93 -1.22
N PRO A 334 20.22 -14.19 -0.73
CA PRO A 334 20.63 -14.48 0.66
C PRO A 334 21.92 -13.79 1.09
N ILE A 335 22.83 -13.47 0.17
CA ILE A 335 24.08 -12.76 0.44
C ILE A 335 23.85 -11.39 1.12
N SER A 336 22.68 -10.81 0.92
CA SER A 336 22.29 -9.52 1.53
C SER A 336 21.67 -9.64 2.93
N LEU A 337 21.52 -10.85 3.49
CA LEU A 337 20.85 -11.07 4.78
C LEU A 337 21.43 -10.20 5.91
N GLY A 338 22.75 -9.95 5.90
CA GLY A 338 23.39 -9.03 6.85
C GLY A 338 22.82 -7.61 6.77
N LEU A 339 22.56 -7.10 5.58
CA LEU A 339 21.93 -5.78 5.38
C LEU A 339 20.47 -5.78 5.89
N TRP A 340 19.73 -6.84 5.62
CA TRP A 340 18.34 -6.99 6.10
C TRP A 340 18.24 -6.96 7.64
N ARG A 341 19.25 -7.51 8.34
CA ARG A 341 19.31 -7.54 9.80
C ARG A 341 19.77 -6.23 10.42
N THR A 342 20.61 -5.46 9.73
CA THR A 342 21.27 -4.27 10.29
C THR A 342 20.63 -2.96 9.88
N LEU A 343 20.07 -2.88 8.67
CA LEU A 343 19.47 -1.64 8.19
C LEU A 343 18.08 -1.41 8.81
N PRO A 344 17.78 -0.17 9.25
CA PRO A 344 16.53 0.16 9.92
C PRO A 344 15.28 -0.24 9.12
N LYS A 345 14.36 -0.94 9.75
CA LYS A 345 13.06 -1.37 9.19
C LYS A 345 13.13 -2.30 7.98
N MET A 346 14.32 -2.71 7.51
CA MET A 346 14.45 -3.64 6.38
C MET A 346 13.72 -4.96 6.62
N GLN A 347 13.79 -5.53 7.83
CA GLN A 347 13.11 -6.80 8.16
C GLN A 347 11.59 -6.72 7.98
N PHE A 348 10.97 -5.56 8.29
CA PHE A 348 9.53 -5.34 8.13
C PHE A 348 9.06 -5.21 6.67
N MET A 349 9.98 -5.21 5.72
CA MET A 349 9.61 -5.41 4.31
C MET A 349 9.23 -6.87 4.03
N GLN A 350 9.57 -7.81 4.91
CA GLN A 350 9.25 -9.24 4.85
C GLN A 350 9.87 -9.95 3.64
N PHE A 351 9.51 -9.56 2.44
CA PHE A 351 9.78 -10.27 1.19
C PHE A 351 10.85 -9.56 0.35
N PRO A 352 12.05 -10.12 0.22
CA PRO A 352 13.13 -9.53 -0.59
C PRO A 352 12.75 -9.27 -2.04
N TRP A 353 11.94 -10.12 -2.65
CA TRP A 353 11.47 -9.97 -4.02
C TRP A 353 10.56 -8.74 -4.25
N ARG A 354 10.08 -8.06 -3.19
CA ARG A 354 9.37 -6.76 -3.31
C ARG A 354 10.23 -5.68 -4.00
N TRP A 355 11.56 -5.81 -4.00
CA TRP A 355 12.44 -4.92 -4.76
C TRP A 355 12.17 -4.95 -6.27
N LEU A 356 11.44 -5.95 -6.78
CA LEU A 356 10.90 -5.95 -8.13
C LEU A 356 10.04 -4.71 -8.43
N LEU A 357 9.39 -4.12 -7.42
CA LEU A 357 8.64 -2.88 -7.59
C LEU A 357 9.51 -1.74 -8.16
N CYS A 358 10.74 -1.62 -7.67
CA CYS A 358 11.71 -0.65 -8.18
C CYS A 358 12.36 -1.14 -9.49
N LEU A 359 12.66 -2.44 -9.56
CA LEU A 359 13.34 -3.04 -10.69
C LEU A 359 12.50 -2.95 -11.97
N SER A 360 11.19 -3.18 -11.90
CA SER A 360 10.25 -3.06 -13.03
C SER A 360 10.21 -1.66 -13.65
N ALA A 361 10.36 -0.61 -12.83
CA ALA A 361 10.47 0.76 -13.35
C ALA A 361 11.79 0.95 -14.14
N ILE A 362 12.89 0.41 -13.62
CA ILE A 362 14.22 0.47 -14.28
C ILE A 362 14.19 -0.37 -15.56
N LEU A 363 13.60 -1.56 -15.53
CA LEU A 363 13.39 -2.44 -16.68
C LEU A 363 12.74 -1.69 -17.83
N THR A 364 11.61 -1.05 -17.54
CA THR A 364 10.84 -0.29 -18.53
C THR A 364 11.68 0.81 -19.18
N ILE A 365 12.44 1.57 -18.38
CA ILE A 365 13.30 2.65 -18.88
C ILE A 365 14.42 2.08 -19.76
N PHE A 366 15.12 1.05 -19.31
CA PHE A 366 16.20 0.44 -20.08
C PHE A 366 15.71 -0.21 -21.36
N LEU A 367 14.59 -0.91 -21.32
CA LEU A 367 14.00 -1.55 -22.49
C LEU A 367 13.67 -0.53 -23.58
N ILE A 368 12.93 0.52 -23.25
CA ILE A 368 12.52 1.53 -24.23
C ILE A 368 13.68 2.41 -24.68
N THR A 369 14.57 2.80 -23.79
CA THR A 369 15.70 3.68 -24.15
C THR A 369 16.86 2.93 -24.76
N GLY A 370 17.05 1.65 -24.47
CA GLY A 370 18.08 0.78 -25.06
C GLY A 370 17.85 0.51 -26.54
N LEU A 371 16.59 0.45 -26.98
CA LEU A 371 16.23 0.19 -28.38
C LEU A 371 16.40 1.46 -29.24
N ARG A 372 17.06 1.30 -30.41
CA ARG A 372 17.50 2.43 -31.22
C ARG A 372 16.39 3.02 -32.11
N THR A 373 15.56 2.18 -32.70
CA THR A 373 14.57 2.59 -33.68
C THR A 373 13.15 2.45 -33.14
N TRP A 374 12.23 3.23 -33.66
CA TRP A 374 10.80 3.09 -33.37
C TRP A 374 10.29 1.67 -33.63
N TRP A 375 10.65 1.09 -34.77
CA TRP A 375 10.26 -0.27 -35.12
C TRP A 375 10.76 -1.31 -34.12
N SER A 376 12.03 -1.24 -33.70
CA SER A 376 12.56 -2.18 -32.70
C SER A 376 11.81 -2.09 -31.36
N ARG A 377 11.45 -0.89 -30.94
CA ARG A 377 10.63 -0.66 -29.73
C ARG A 377 9.25 -1.30 -29.89
N THR A 378 8.55 -1.02 -31.00
CA THR A 378 7.22 -1.58 -31.26
C THR A 378 7.25 -3.11 -31.29
N VAL A 379 8.19 -3.71 -32.01
CA VAL A 379 8.33 -5.17 -32.10
C VAL A 379 8.61 -5.79 -30.71
N VAL A 380 9.56 -5.25 -29.96
CA VAL A 380 9.89 -5.78 -28.64
C VAL A 380 8.73 -5.60 -27.67
N CYS A 381 8.03 -4.45 -27.67
CA CYS A 381 6.84 -4.25 -26.87
C CYS A 381 5.72 -5.21 -27.23
N ALA A 382 5.46 -5.42 -28.53
CA ALA A 382 4.44 -6.35 -29.00
C ALA A 382 4.78 -7.80 -28.58
N LEU A 383 6.04 -8.23 -28.73
CA LEU A 383 6.49 -9.54 -28.30
C LEU A 383 6.38 -9.69 -26.78
N TYR A 384 6.77 -8.68 -26.02
CA TYR A 384 6.67 -8.69 -24.56
C TYR A 384 5.22 -8.83 -24.10
N ILE A 385 4.31 -8.03 -24.66
CA ILE A 385 2.87 -8.12 -24.38
C ILE A 385 2.31 -9.48 -24.81
N LEU A 386 2.71 -9.98 -25.99
CA LEU A 386 2.28 -11.28 -26.47
C LEU A 386 2.72 -12.41 -25.52
N ILE A 387 3.97 -12.39 -25.06
CA ILE A 387 4.48 -13.38 -24.08
C ILE A 387 3.68 -13.30 -22.78
N ILE A 388 3.38 -12.11 -22.29
CA ILE A 388 2.57 -11.91 -21.08
C ILE A 388 1.17 -12.48 -21.28
N VAL A 389 0.51 -12.17 -22.41
CA VAL A 389 -0.84 -12.68 -22.71
C VAL A 389 -0.84 -14.21 -22.82
N LEU A 390 0.16 -14.81 -23.45
CA LEU A 390 0.28 -16.26 -23.55
C LEU A 390 0.62 -16.95 -22.23
N ALA A 391 1.40 -16.29 -21.37
CA ALA A 391 1.72 -16.78 -20.04
C ALA A 391 0.63 -16.48 -19.00
N TRP A 392 -0.33 -15.67 -19.33
CA TRP A 392 -1.30 -15.10 -18.42
C TRP A 392 -2.04 -16.12 -17.56
N HIS A 393 -2.61 -17.17 -18.19
CA HIS A 393 -3.31 -18.22 -17.46
C HIS A 393 -2.40 -19.02 -16.50
N ARG A 394 -1.07 -18.99 -16.69
CA ARG A 394 -0.08 -19.59 -15.78
C ARG A 394 0.31 -18.66 -14.63
N MET A 395 0.07 -17.35 -14.80
CA MET A 395 0.33 -16.34 -13.76
C MET A 395 -0.91 -16.01 -12.94
N GLN A 396 -2.09 -16.47 -13.37
CA GLN A 396 -3.33 -16.31 -12.61
C GLN A 396 -3.31 -17.15 -11.35
N ALA A 397 -3.79 -16.55 -10.26
CA ALA A 397 -4.09 -17.32 -9.07
C ALA A 397 -5.09 -18.43 -9.41
N PRO A 398 -4.97 -19.62 -8.82
CA PRO A 398 -5.96 -20.67 -8.99
C PRO A 398 -7.32 -20.34 -8.36
N TRP A 399 -7.39 -19.25 -7.58
CA TRP A 399 -8.57 -18.85 -6.80
C TRP A 399 -9.17 -17.55 -7.35
N TRP A 400 -10.48 -17.52 -7.36
CA TRP A 400 -11.26 -16.38 -7.82
C TRP A 400 -12.48 -16.21 -6.95
N ASP A 401 -12.72 -14.99 -6.48
CA ASP A 401 -13.93 -14.61 -5.78
C ASP A 401 -14.97 -14.11 -6.79
N ASN A 402 -16.04 -14.84 -6.93
CA ASN A 402 -17.17 -14.44 -7.74
C ASN A 402 -18.09 -13.46 -6.97
N SER A 403 -19.17 -13.02 -7.61
CA SER A 403 -20.08 -12.06 -6.99
C SER A 403 -20.85 -12.62 -5.77
N ALA A 404 -20.94 -13.94 -5.59
CA ALA A 404 -21.56 -14.54 -4.40
C ALA A 404 -20.59 -14.50 -3.22
N ASP A 405 -19.32 -14.84 -3.44
CA ASP A 405 -18.27 -14.77 -2.42
C ASP A 405 -18.13 -13.35 -1.86
N LEU A 406 -18.11 -12.35 -2.75
CA LEU A 406 -18.04 -10.94 -2.34
C LEU A 406 -19.27 -10.46 -1.57
N ARG A 407 -20.49 -11.00 -1.88
CA ARG A 407 -21.69 -10.69 -1.09
C ARG A 407 -21.63 -11.37 0.27
N GLU A 408 -21.12 -12.60 0.35
CA GLU A 408 -20.92 -13.30 1.62
C GLU A 408 -20.05 -12.49 2.57
N MET A 409 -18.97 -11.85 2.08
CA MET A 409 -18.18 -10.92 2.90
C MET A 409 -19.04 -9.78 3.47
N GLN A 410 -19.94 -9.20 2.66
CA GLN A 410 -20.85 -8.14 3.15
C GLN A 410 -21.83 -8.69 4.20
N ASP A 411 -22.35 -9.89 4.00
CA ASP A 411 -23.30 -10.52 4.90
C ASP A 411 -22.63 -10.86 6.24
N ASN A 412 -21.39 -11.36 6.23
CA ASN A 412 -20.59 -11.59 7.42
C ASN A 412 -20.38 -10.31 8.24
N MET A 413 -20.18 -9.18 7.56
CA MET A 413 -20.09 -7.87 8.20
C MET A 413 -21.45 -7.40 8.76
N ALA A 414 -22.51 -7.56 7.98
CA ALA A 414 -23.86 -7.10 8.36
C ALA A 414 -24.46 -7.91 9.52
N THR A 415 -24.20 -9.20 9.58
CA THR A 415 -24.67 -10.11 10.63
C THR A 415 -23.81 -10.08 11.89
N GLY A 416 -22.61 -9.48 11.81
CA GLY A 416 -21.67 -9.42 12.93
C GLY A 416 -20.91 -10.72 13.21
N VAL A 417 -20.93 -11.68 12.28
CA VAL A 417 -20.11 -12.91 12.34
C VAL A 417 -18.63 -12.54 12.38
N GLY A 418 -18.24 -11.55 11.59
CA GLY A 418 -16.86 -11.10 11.52
C GLY A 418 -15.99 -11.98 10.62
N TYR A 419 -14.69 -11.81 10.78
CA TYR A 419 -13.68 -12.44 9.93
C TYR A 419 -12.39 -12.67 10.71
N GLU A 420 -11.45 -13.43 10.15
CA GLU A 420 -10.13 -13.65 10.72
C GLU A 420 -9.31 -12.34 10.79
N GLY A 421 -8.72 -12.07 11.96
CA GLY A 421 -7.86 -10.90 12.18
C GLY A 421 -6.44 -11.15 11.71
N THR A 422 -5.56 -10.20 12.05
CA THR A 422 -4.15 -10.21 11.66
C THR A 422 -3.27 -10.39 12.89
N ASP A 423 -2.39 -11.39 12.89
CA ASP A 423 -1.60 -11.76 14.08
C ASP A 423 -0.73 -10.61 14.59
N GLU A 424 -0.06 -9.87 13.70
CA GLU A 424 0.78 -8.75 14.06
C GLU A 424 0.02 -7.54 14.64
N TYR A 425 -1.29 -7.45 14.44
CA TYR A 425 -2.13 -6.40 15.02
C TYR A 425 -2.93 -6.87 16.22
N THR A 426 -2.82 -8.14 16.58
CA THR A 426 -3.41 -8.68 17.80
C THR A 426 -2.88 -7.94 19.03
N PRO A 427 -3.74 -7.38 19.91
CA PRO A 427 -3.29 -6.74 21.15
C PRO A 427 -2.49 -7.67 22.04
N VAL A 428 -1.46 -7.15 22.69
CA VAL A 428 -0.62 -7.93 23.62
C VAL A 428 -1.49 -8.56 24.71
N GLY A 429 -1.34 -9.87 24.91
CA GLY A 429 -2.11 -10.64 25.88
C GLY A 429 -3.45 -11.18 25.35
N ALA A 430 -3.81 -10.88 24.11
CA ALA A 430 -4.89 -11.55 23.41
C ALA A 430 -4.38 -12.85 22.76
N GLU A 431 -5.24 -13.88 22.74
CA GLU A 431 -4.94 -15.19 22.16
C GLU A 431 -6.03 -15.58 21.16
N PRO A 432 -5.89 -15.19 19.89
CA PRO A 432 -6.92 -15.45 18.87
C PRO A 432 -7.26 -16.93 18.68
N ALA A 433 -6.32 -17.84 18.89
CA ALA A 433 -6.55 -19.28 18.77
C ALA A 433 -7.48 -19.84 19.86
N ALA A 434 -7.61 -19.14 20.99
CA ALA A 434 -8.39 -19.58 22.16
C ALA A 434 -9.73 -18.84 22.33
N ILE A 435 -10.15 -18.03 21.34
CA ILE A 435 -11.44 -17.32 21.40
C ILE A 435 -12.61 -18.25 21.04
N ASP A 436 -13.77 -17.96 21.63
CA ASP A 436 -15.04 -18.48 21.16
C ASP A 436 -15.61 -17.55 20.07
N LYS A 437 -15.61 -18.02 18.83
CA LYS A 437 -16.05 -17.24 17.65
C LYS A 437 -17.54 -16.87 17.75
N GLU A 438 -18.35 -17.73 18.37
CA GLU A 438 -19.80 -17.57 18.52
C GLU A 438 -20.21 -16.90 19.85
N ALA A 439 -19.24 -16.49 20.67
CA ALA A 439 -19.52 -15.86 21.95
C ALA A 439 -20.49 -14.67 21.81
N ARG A 440 -21.41 -14.55 22.76
CA ARG A 440 -22.26 -13.36 22.87
C ARG A 440 -21.43 -12.11 23.16
N ASN A 441 -21.93 -10.96 22.75
CA ASN A 441 -21.25 -9.68 22.94
C ASN A 441 -20.83 -9.41 24.40
N VAL A 442 -21.64 -9.82 25.37
CA VAL A 442 -21.36 -9.71 26.80
C VAL A 442 -21.87 -10.95 27.51
N THR A 443 -21.04 -11.52 28.38
CA THR A 443 -21.37 -12.65 29.25
C THR A 443 -20.86 -12.39 30.66
N VAL A 444 -21.37 -13.13 31.66
CA VAL A 444 -20.79 -13.12 33.01
C VAL A 444 -19.62 -14.09 33.08
N ASP A 445 -18.49 -13.69 33.67
CA ASP A 445 -17.29 -14.52 33.79
C ASP A 445 -17.36 -15.48 35.01
N GLY A 446 -18.10 -15.13 36.04
CA GLY A 446 -18.27 -15.91 37.28
C GLY A 446 -19.67 -16.50 37.47
N PRO A 447 -20.04 -16.84 38.71
CA PRO A 447 -21.29 -17.56 39.03
C PRO A 447 -22.52 -16.67 39.08
N ALA A 448 -22.42 -15.35 39.06
CA ALA A 448 -23.57 -14.45 39.15
C ALA A 448 -24.50 -14.60 37.94
N ARG A 449 -25.80 -14.48 38.19
CA ARG A 449 -26.80 -14.38 37.12
C ARG A 449 -26.91 -12.93 36.69
N ALA A 450 -27.04 -12.69 35.38
CA ALA A 450 -27.22 -11.33 34.86
C ALA A 450 -28.29 -11.27 33.76
N ALA A 451 -29.10 -10.20 33.79
CA ALA A 451 -29.89 -9.75 32.67
C ALA A 451 -29.10 -8.63 31.95
N ILE A 452 -28.73 -8.91 30.70
CA ILE A 452 -27.89 -8.00 29.91
C ILE A 452 -28.72 -7.46 28.75
N HIS A 453 -28.73 -6.13 28.59
CA HIS A 453 -29.41 -5.45 27.49
C HIS A 453 -28.41 -4.53 26.75
N VAL A 454 -28.12 -4.90 25.49
CA VAL A 454 -27.21 -4.13 24.63
C VAL A 454 -28.02 -3.01 23.96
N GLN A 455 -27.60 -1.76 24.16
CA GLN A 455 -28.26 -0.57 23.61
C GLN A 455 -27.53 -0.09 22.34
N ARG A 456 -26.18 -0.18 22.33
CA ARG A 456 -25.33 0.24 21.23
C ARG A 456 -24.09 -0.66 21.14
N TRP A 457 -23.76 -1.09 19.92
CA TRP A 457 -22.58 -1.92 19.68
C TRP A 457 -21.88 -1.50 18.39
N ASP A 458 -21.31 -0.30 18.42
CA ASP A 458 -20.53 0.21 17.31
C ASP A 458 -19.04 -0.16 17.47
N PRO A 459 -18.25 -0.15 16.38
CA PRO A 459 -16.83 -0.54 16.43
C PRO A 459 -15.99 0.21 17.47
N GLU A 460 -16.21 1.52 17.66
CA GLU A 460 -15.45 2.36 18.60
C GLU A 460 -16.28 2.88 19.80
N SER A 461 -17.56 2.44 19.93
CA SER A 461 -18.44 2.85 21.04
C SER A 461 -19.45 1.75 21.36
N ARG A 462 -19.49 1.31 22.61
CA ARG A 462 -20.43 0.29 23.09
C ARG A 462 -21.13 0.79 24.35
N THR A 463 -22.43 0.55 24.44
CA THR A 463 -23.23 0.88 25.61
C THR A 463 -24.21 -0.24 25.89
N PHE A 464 -24.24 -0.70 27.12
CA PHE A 464 -25.18 -1.73 27.56
C PHE A 464 -25.47 -1.60 29.07
N THR A 465 -26.55 -2.22 29.50
CA THR A 465 -26.91 -2.37 30.91
C THR A 465 -26.83 -3.82 31.33
N ALA A 466 -26.43 -4.07 32.56
CA ALA A 466 -26.37 -5.40 33.14
C ALA A 466 -26.87 -5.35 34.58
N GLU A 467 -27.89 -6.12 34.87
CA GLU A 467 -28.42 -6.33 36.22
C GLU A 467 -27.90 -7.64 36.77
N LEU A 468 -27.06 -7.58 37.82
CA LEU A 468 -26.40 -8.75 38.39
C LEU A 468 -26.96 -9.11 39.76
N SER A 469 -27.11 -10.42 40.01
CA SER A 469 -27.53 -10.95 41.32
C SER A 469 -26.47 -10.77 42.41
N ALA A 470 -25.18 -10.67 42.05
CA ALA A 470 -24.04 -10.45 42.93
C ALA A 470 -22.92 -9.73 42.17
N SER A 471 -21.97 -9.16 42.90
CA SER A 471 -20.78 -8.54 42.28
C SER A 471 -19.95 -9.59 41.54
N ASP A 472 -19.63 -9.32 40.29
CA ASP A 472 -18.87 -10.23 39.41
C ASP A 472 -18.14 -9.44 38.30
N ARG A 473 -17.61 -10.13 37.29
CA ARG A 473 -16.98 -9.57 36.11
C ARG A 473 -17.79 -9.89 34.88
N LEU A 474 -17.91 -8.91 34.00
CA LEU A 474 -18.48 -9.10 32.67
C LEU A 474 -17.36 -9.35 31.65
N ALA A 475 -17.45 -10.45 30.93
CA ALA A 475 -16.58 -10.75 29.80
C ALA A 475 -17.19 -10.15 28.52
N VAL A 476 -16.48 -9.22 27.94
CA VAL A 476 -16.92 -8.48 26.74
C VAL A 476 -16.24 -9.06 25.51
N LYS A 477 -16.95 -9.27 24.40
CA LYS A 477 -16.38 -9.68 23.11
C LYS A 477 -15.54 -8.54 22.53
N LEU A 478 -14.36 -8.33 23.13
CA LEU A 478 -13.44 -7.24 22.83
C LEU A 478 -12.06 -7.55 23.39
N PHE A 479 -11.03 -7.37 22.59
CA PHE A 479 -9.65 -7.40 23.10
C PHE A 479 -9.31 -6.08 23.82
N PRO A 480 -8.63 -6.14 24.98
CA PRO A 480 -8.18 -4.95 25.69
C PRO A 480 -7.12 -4.22 24.87
N TYR A 481 -7.20 -2.89 24.86
CA TYR A 481 -6.23 -2.02 24.23
C TYR A 481 -6.16 -0.71 25.00
N PRO A 482 -5.00 -0.06 25.17
CA PRO A 482 -4.89 1.12 26.04
C PRO A 482 -5.73 2.33 25.64
N ALA A 483 -6.22 2.38 24.41
CA ALA A 483 -7.14 3.42 23.97
C ALA A 483 -8.61 3.16 24.32
N TRP A 484 -8.96 2.01 24.91
CA TRP A 484 -10.30 1.76 25.42
C TRP A 484 -10.49 2.37 26.79
N ARG A 485 -11.46 3.26 26.95
CA ARG A 485 -11.95 3.76 28.22
C ARG A 485 -13.25 3.08 28.58
N VAL A 486 -13.30 2.50 29.77
CA VAL A 486 -14.48 1.82 30.29
C VAL A 486 -15.02 2.59 31.50
N GLU A 487 -16.31 2.87 31.47
CA GLU A 487 -17.03 3.52 32.57
C GLU A 487 -18.20 2.62 33.01
N VAL A 488 -18.31 2.42 34.31
CA VAL A 488 -19.43 1.74 34.98
C VAL A 488 -20.15 2.74 35.86
N ASN A 489 -21.41 2.99 35.64
CA ASN A 489 -22.24 3.96 36.35
C ASN A 489 -21.62 5.38 36.38
N GLY A 490 -20.93 5.77 35.28
CA GLY A 490 -20.26 7.07 35.14
C GLY A 490 -18.86 7.16 35.77
N HIS A 491 -18.36 6.10 36.38
CA HIS A 491 -17.01 6.04 36.97
C HIS A 491 -16.07 5.21 36.10
N SER A 492 -14.88 5.73 35.81
CA SER A 492 -13.85 4.98 35.10
C SER A 492 -13.39 3.76 35.92
N VAL A 493 -13.35 2.59 35.29
CA VAL A 493 -12.91 1.35 35.92
C VAL A 493 -11.71 0.76 35.19
N THR A 494 -10.81 0.11 35.96
CA THR A 494 -9.71 -0.67 35.38
C THR A 494 -10.22 -2.02 34.95
N THR A 495 -9.98 -2.39 33.70
CA THR A 495 -10.38 -3.67 33.12
C THR A 495 -9.33 -4.74 33.41
N GLY A 496 -9.77 -5.98 33.52
CA GLY A 496 -8.92 -7.16 33.56
C GLY A 496 -8.85 -7.84 32.19
N THR A 497 -8.12 -8.94 32.14
CA THR A 497 -7.98 -9.81 30.97
C THR A 497 -8.34 -11.23 31.35
N ARG A 498 -9.17 -11.90 30.55
CA ARG A 498 -9.56 -13.29 30.77
C ARG A 498 -8.39 -14.20 30.44
N LYS A 499 -8.08 -15.13 31.35
CA LYS A 499 -7.04 -16.15 31.10
C LYS A 499 -7.46 -17.04 29.93
N GLY A 500 -6.54 -17.34 29.06
CA GLY A 500 -6.74 -18.15 27.84
C GLY A 500 -7.06 -17.28 26.63
N SER A 501 -8.23 -16.67 26.54
CA SER A 501 -8.65 -15.91 25.35
C SER A 501 -8.10 -14.48 25.25
N GLY A 502 -7.66 -13.90 26.38
CA GLY A 502 -7.25 -12.50 26.41
C GLY A 502 -8.40 -11.48 26.33
N GLN A 503 -9.64 -11.94 26.44
CA GLN A 503 -10.86 -11.13 26.38
C GLN A 503 -10.93 -10.11 27.53
N MET A 504 -11.52 -8.93 27.25
CA MET A 504 -11.68 -7.87 28.26
C MET A 504 -12.67 -8.28 29.36
N LEU A 505 -12.25 -8.10 30.62
CA LEU A 505 -13.08 -8.30 31.81
C LEU A 505 -13.36 -6.96 32.50
N ILE A 506 -14.66 -6.66 32.76
CA ILE A 506 -15.11 -5.44 33.43
C ILE A 506 -15.66 -5.80 34.81
N PRO A 507 -15.10 -5.30 35.92
CA PRO A 507 -15.65 -5.51 37.24
C PRO A 507 -16.95 -4.70 37.42
N VAL A 508 -18.01 -5.33 37.92
CA VAL A 508 -19.31 -4.69 38.15
C VAL A 508 -19.89 -5.10 39.50
N GLY A 509 -20.65 -4.21 40.13
CA GLY A 509 -21.34 -4.48 41.38
C GLY A 509 -22.64 -5.27 41.18
N SER A 510 -23.26 -5.70 42.28
CA SER A 510 -24.61 -6.26 42.27
C SER A 510 -25.65 -5.20 41.88
N GLY A 511 -26.80 -5.62 41.32
CA GLY A 511 -27.88 -4.75 40.86
C GLY A 511 -27.62 -4.19 39.44
N MET A 512 -28.29 -3.08 39.15
CA MET A 512 -28.25 -2.46 37.82
C MET A 512 -26.95 -1.67 37.61
N ASN A 513 -26.22 -2.03 36.53
CA ASN A 513 -25.03 -1.34 36.10
C ASN A 513 -25.20 -0.83 34.66
N ARG A 514 -24.80 0.40 34.41
CA ARG A 514 -24.71 1.00 33.08
C ARG A 514 -23.26 1.05 32.66
N ILE A 515 -22.90 0.36 31.57
CA ILE A 515 -21.55 0.25 31.06
C ILE A 515 -21.41 1.05 29.77
N GLN A 516 -20.36 1.88 29.70
CA GLN A 516 -19.95 2.59 28.49
C GLN A 516 -18.50 2.27 28.17
N ILE A 517 -18.24 1.86 26.93
CA ILE A 517 -16.91 1.57 26.42
C ILE A 517 -16.67 2.47 25.22
N ARG A 518 -15.59 3.28 25.25
CA ARG A 518 -15.27 4.22 24.18
C ARG A 518 -13.81 4.13 23.79
N PHE A 519 -13.55 4.14 22.48
CA PHE A 519 -12.20 4.27 21.95
C PHE A 519 -11.78 5.73 21.96
N ILE A 520 -10.86 6.08 22.86
CA ILE A 520 -10.46 7.47 23.07
C ILE A 520 -9.27 7.87 22.19
N ARG A 521 -9.17 9.18 21.94
CA ARG A 521 -8.02 9.72 21.23
C ARG A 521 -6.84 9.90 22.16
N THR A 522 -5.71 9.25 21.85
CA THR A 522 -4.47 9.30 22.61
C THR A 522 -3.66 10.58 22.28
N TRP A 523 -2.67 10.91 23.10
CA TRP A 523 -1.84 12.11 22.93
C TRP A 523 -1.02 12.07 21.62
N ASP A 524 -0.47 10.92 21.27
CA ASP A 524 0.31 10.67 20.05
C ASP A 524 -0.51 10.92 18.78
N ARG A 525 -1.77 10.47 18.75
CA ARG A 525 -2.73 10.73 17.66
C ARG A 525 -3.06 12.21 17.54
N THR A 526 -3.18 12.90 18.68
CA THR A 526 -3.45 14.34 18.72
C THR A 526 -2.25 15.12 18.21
N LEU A 527 -1.06 14.83 18.75
CA LEU A 527 0.18 15.50 18.36
C LEU A 527 0.51 15.25 16.87
N GLY A 528 0.43 14.00 16.42
CA GLY A 528 0.67 13.64 15.01
C GLY A 528 -0.27 14.38 14.05
N THR A 529 -1.54 14.52 14.42
CA THR A 529 -2.52 15.27 13.62
C THR A 529 -2.15 16.75 13.53
N TRP A 530 -1.79 17.39 14.63
CA TRP A 530 -1.39 18.80 14.63
C TRP A 530 -0.13 19.05 13.82
N ILE A 531 0.89 18.17 13.93
CA ILE A 531 2.10 18.25 13.12
C ILE A 531 1.74 18.21 11.63
N SER A 532 0.91 17.25 11.21
CA SER A 532 0.52 17.12 9.81
C SER A 532 -0.29 18.31 9.30
N ILE A 533 -1.24 18.81 10.08
CA ILE A 533 -2.06 19.99 9.70
C ILE A 533 -1.18 21.22 9.54
N MET A 534 -0.34 21.53 10.53
CA MET A 534 0.54 22.71 10.50
C MET A 534 1.53 22.63 9.35
N THR A 535 2.10 21.44 9.12
CA THR A 535 3.03 21.22 8.00
C THR A 535 2.33 21.37 6.66
N GLY A 536 1.15 20.80 6.49
CA GLY A 536 0.35 20.92 5.26
C GLY A 536 -0.03 22.37 4.98
N ALA A 537 -0.52 23.09 5.99
CA ALA A 537 -0.82 24.52 5.88
C ALA A 537 0.42 25.35 5.48
N GLY A 538 1.57 25.07 6.11
CA GLY A 538 2.84 25.73 5.76
C GLY A 538 3.26 25.50 4.30
N VAL A 539 3.13 24.27 3.80
CA VAL A 539 3.42 23.93 2.39
C VAL A 539 2.48 24.68 1.44
N ILE A 540 1.19 24.72 1.75
CA ILE A 540 0.19 25.44 0.94
C ILE A 540 0.50 26.95 0.91
N ILE A 541 0.67 27.58 2.06
CA ILE A 541 0.98 29.01 2.18
C ILE A 541 2.27 29.35 1.43
N ALA A 542 3.34 28.57 1.64
CA ALA A 542 4.61 28.78 0.93
C ALA A 542 4.45 28.65 -0.59
N SER A 543 3.57 27.78 -1.07
CA SER A 543 3.27 27.60 -2.49
C SER A 543 2.51 28.82 -3.08
N PHE A 544 1.56 29.39 -2.34
CA PHE A 544 0.83 30.58 -2.74
C PHE A 544 1.69 31.85 -2.75
N LEU A 545 2.48 32.08 -1.71
CA LEU A 545 3.37 33.24 -1.63
C LEU A 545 4.40 33.26 -2.76
N ARG A 546 4.93 32.09 -3.10
CA ARG A 546 5.89 31.95 -4.20
C ARG A 546 5.28 32.17 -5.59
N ARG A 547 3.99 31.87 -5.79
CA ARG A 547 3.30 32.17 -7.06
C ARG A 547 3.11 33.68 -7.25
N ARG A 548 2.80 34.42 -6.20
CA ARG A 548 2.68 35.89 -6.26
C ARG A 548 3.99 36.57 -6.64
N HIS A 549 5.13 36.12 -6.12
CA HIS A 549 6.45 36.69 -6.45
C HIS A 549 6.98 36.31 -7.84
N SER A 550 6.38 35.36 -8.53
CA SER A 550 6.75 34.99 -9.92
C SER A 550 5.80 35.61 -10.96
N ALA A 551 4.77 36.32 -10.53
CA ALA A 551 3.80 37.03 -11.39
C ALA A 551 4.03 38.55 -11.39
N VAL A 552 4.97 39.04 -10.59
CA VAL A 552 5.54 40.41 -10.58
C VAL A 552 6.95 40.32 -11.19
#